data_c5d315567cc290ae3c8f63b18fdae2d8
#
_entry.id   c5d315567cc290ae3c8f63b18fdae2d8
#
_cell.length_a   1.000
_cell.length_b   1.000
_cell.length_c   1.000
_cell.angle_alpha   90.00
_cell.angle_beta   90.00
_cell.angle_gamma   90.00
#
_symmetry.space_group_name_H-M   'P 1'
#
loop_
_entity.id
_entity.type
_entity.pdbx_description
1 polymer ?
#
loop_
_entity_poly.entity_id
_entity_poly.type
_entity_poly.pdbx_seq_one_letter_code
_entity_poly.pdbx_strand_id
1 'polypeptide(L)'
;MTTLEIPVRAAVRAAGLVDVPAVARLITQSSAGYSEQAQRAMRLVLAHHALEKGQVWVAERDDDGTLLAAAIWLPPGTGTDPPGPHLRSVLSRELPTGRSAAEPAFCLPQHPFLSTVLTAAGPDRSTPYWTLIAVCAPDETEAWDRTVVDGLLAPGLRAVDAQDATAVAVTMSARHGDQLRHLGFRGPRQARVASDASVWLTTRHALVEAAA
;
A
#
# COMPACT_ATOMS: atom_id res chain seq x y z
N MET A 1 -29.43 0.41 23.96
CA MET A 1 -28.94 1.73 23.52
C MET A 1 -28.23 1.51 22.20
N THR A 2 -28.88 1.89 21.10
CA THR A 2 -28.27 1.80 19.76
C THR A 2 -27.36 3.01 19.61
N THR A 3 -26.06 2.79 19.65
CA THR A 3 -25.08 3.83 19.33
C THR A 3 -25.29 4.17 17.87
N LEU A 4 -25.77 5.37 17.60
CA LEU A 4 -25.80 5.93 16.24
C LEU A 4 -24.33 6.05 15.81
N GLU A 5 -23.86 5.12 14.98
CA GLU A 5 -22.63 5.30 14.25
C GLU A 5 -22.80 6.50 13.32
N ILE A 6 -22.15 7.60 13.65
CA ILE A 6 -22.06 8.75 12.76
C ILE A 6 -21.16 8.32 11.61
N PRO A 7 -21.65 8.31 10.36
CA PRO A 7 -20.81 7.89 9.24
C PRO A 7 -19.60 8.82 9.13
N VAL A 8 -18.42 8.23 8.98
CA VAL A 8 -17.20 8.99 8.75
C VAL A 8 -17.32 9.76 7.45
N ARG A 9 -17.23 11.07 7.52
CA ARG A 9 -17.17 11.91 6.33
C ARG A 9 -15.72 12.04 5.91
N ALA A 10 -15.38 11.32 4.86
CA ALA A 10 -14.05 11.36 4.27
C ALA A 10 -14.15 11.54 2.76
N ALA A 11 -13.40 12.51 2.26
CA ALA A 11 -13.23 12.73 0.83
C ALA A 11 -12.10 11.83 0.29
N VAL A 12 -12.37 11.12 -0.79
CA VAL A 12 -11.35 10.34 -1.51
C VAL A 12 -10.94 11.08 -2.77
N ARG A 13 -9.64 11.27 -2.94
CA ARG A 13 -9.07 11.92 -4.12
C ARG A 13 -7.73 11.31 -4.54
N ALA A 14 -7.30 11.58 -5.77
CA ALA A 14 -5.95 11.28 -6.19
C ALA A 14 -4.94 12.12 -5.39
N ALA A 15 -3.85 11.47 -4.98
CA ALA A 15 -2.75 12.14 -4.30
C ALA A 15 -1.87 12.90 -5.30
N GLY A 16 -1.36 14.03 -4.86
CA GLY A 16 -0.33 14.79 -5.57
C GLY A 16 0.99 14.84 -4.79
N LEU A 17 1.96 15.58 -5.32
CA LEU A 17 3.26 15.76 -4.66
C LEU A 17 3.15 16.41 -3.27
N VAL A 18 2.13 17.22 -3.05
CA VAL A 18 1.86 17.88 -1.77
C VAL A 18 1.49 16.89 -0.67
N ASP A 19 0.94 15.73 -1.03
CA ASP A 19 0.51 14.68 -0.09
C ASP A 19 1.65 13.75 0.32
N VAL A 20 2.74 13.74 -0.44
CA VAL A 20 3.88 12.83 -0.22
C VAL A 20 4.39 12.85 1.23
N PRO A 21 4.58 14.00 1.90
CA PRO A 21 5.02 14.01 3.29
C PRO A 21 4.02 13.37 4.26
N ALA A 22 2.72 13.54 4.02
CA ALA A 22 1.67 12.98 4.86
C ALA A 22 1.52 11.47 4.63
N VAL A 23 1.52 11.02 3.38
CA VAL A 23 1.50 9.58 3.03
C VAL A 23 2.75 8.87 3.57
N ALA A 24 3.93 9.49 3.46
CA ALA A 24 5.15 8.93 4.04
C ALA A 24 5.04 8.76 5.56
N ARG A 25 4.42 9.72 6.25
CA ARG A 25 4.16 9.60 7.70
C ARG A 25 3.21 8.45 8.02
N LEU A 26 2.10 8.30 7.28
CA LEU A 26 1.18 7.18 7.49
C LEU A 26 1.90 5.82 7.39
N ILE A 27 2.76 5.66 6.39
CA ILE A 27 3.55 4.43 6.22
C ILE A 27 4.50 4.23 7.40
N THR A 28 5.12 5.30 7.87
CA THR A 28 6.17 5.20 8.90
C THR A 28 5.61 5.10 10.31
N GLN A 29 4.46 5.68 10.60
CA GLN A 29 3.79 5.58 11.91
C GLN A 29 3.37 4.15 12.23
N SER A 30 3.07 3.35 11.21
CA SER A 30 2.71 1.94 11.37
C SER A 30 3.89 1.04 11.80
N SER A 31 5.09 1.59 11.91
CA SER A 31 6.31 0.82 12.19
C SER A 31 7.14 1.49 13.29
N ALA A 32 7.26 0.83 14.44
CA ALA A 32 8.11 1.30 15.53
C ALA A 32 9.58 1.37 15.08
N GLY A 33 10.19 2.55 15.18
CA GLY A 33 11.64 2.72 14.95
C GLY A 33 12.04 3.39 13.62
N TYR A 34 11.14 4.02 12.89
CA TYR A 34 11.50 4.74 11.66
C TYR A 34 12.37 5.97 11.94
N SER A 35 13.55 5.98 11.33
CA SER A 35 14.44 7.14 11.35
C SER A 35 13.95 8.23 10.39
N GLU A 36 14.35 9.49 10.63
CA GLU A 36 14.10 10.60 9.70
C GLU A 36 14.63 10.30 8.29
N GLN A 37 15.73 9.55 8.22
CA GLN A 37 16.35 9.13 6.98
C GLN A 37 15.46 8.17 6.19
N ALA A 38 14.82 7.20 6.86
CA ALA A 38 13.85 6.31 6.23
C ALA A 38 12.64 7.08 5.71
N GLN A 39 12.17 8.11 6.43
CA GLN A 39 11.11 8.99 5.94
C GLN A 39 11.51 9.77 4.68
N ARG A 40 12.75 10.27 4.61
CA ARG A 40 13.25 10.94 3.41
C ARG A 40 13.29 10.00 2.22
N ALA A 41 13.85 8.80 2.40
CA ALA A 41 13.87 7.77 1.36
C ALA A 41 12.46 7.42 0.89
N MET A 42 11.50 7.27 1.83
CA MET A 42 10.10 7.00 1.50
C MET A 42 9.48 8.12 0.66
N ARG A 43 9.72 9.38 1.00
CA ARG A 43 9.22 10.52 0.19
C ARG A 43 9.76 10.47 -1.23
N LEU A 44 11.05 10.15 -1.42
CA LEU A 44 11.64 10.02 -2.76
C LEU A 44 10.99 8.90 -3.56
N VAL A 45 10.76 7.74 -2.91
CA VAL A 45 10.10 6.62 -3.56
C VAL A 45 8.65 6.93 -3.92
N LEU A 46 7.90 7.57 -3.03
CA LEU A 46 6.53 8.01 -3.31
C LEU A 46 6.49 8.98 -4.49
N ALA A 47 7.36 10.01 -4.49
CA ALA A 47 7.37 11.04 -5.52
C ALA A 47 7.82 10.50 -6.88
N HIS A 48 8.93 9.74 -6.92
CA HIS A 48 9.59 9.36 -8.17
C HIS A 48 9.30 7.92 -8.63
N HIS A 49 8.44 7.21 -7.92
CA HIS A 49 8.05 5.89 -8.35
C HIS A 49 6.53 5.69 -8.24
N ALA A 50 5.97 5.83 -7.04
CA ALA A 50 4.56 5.54 -6.85
C ALA A 50 3.64 6.50 -7.62
N LEU A 51 3.92 7.81 -7.59
CA LEU A 51 3.14 8.82 -8.32
C LEU A 51 3.42 8.82 -9.83
N GLU A 52 4.66 8.50 -10.26
CA GLU A 52 5.00 8.48 -11.68
C GLU A 52 4.59 7.20 -12.40
N LYS A 53 4.63 6.06 -11.71
CA LYS A 53 4.43 4.73 -12.31
C LYS A 53 3.11 4.08 -11.94
N GLY A 54 2.49 4.55 -10.87
CA GLY A 54 1.29 3.97 -10.30
C GLY A 54 0.16 4.97 -10.13
N GLN A 55 -0.73 4.63 -9.23
CA GLN A 55 -1.82 5.49 -8.79
C GLN A 55 -1.78 5.56 -7.26
N VAL A 56 -1.81 6.75 -6.72
CA VAL A 56 -1.89 6.96 -5.28
C VAL A 56 -3.19 7.68 -4.98
N TRP A 57 -3.98 7.11 -4.09
CA TRP A 57 -5.26 7.66 -3.64
C TRP A 57 -5.20 7.89 -2.15
N VAL A 58 -5.82 8.95 -1.69
CA VAL A 58 -5.87 9.31 -0.28
C VAL A 58 -7.30 9.54 0.16
N ALA A 59 -7.58 9.16 1.40
CA ALA A 59 -8.81 9.52 2.10
C ALA A 59 -8.46 10.56 3.16
N GLU A 60 -9.12 11.71 3.10
CA GLU A 60 -8.95 12.78 4.07
C GLU A 60 -10.28 13.10 4.77
N ARG A 61 -10.21 13.47 6.03
CA ARG A 61 -11.37 13.84 6.82
C ARG A 61 -11.89 15.20 6.36
N ASP A 62 -13.20 15.31 6.19
CA ASP A 62 -13.83 16.50 5.61
C ASP A 62 -13.71 17.76 6.50
N ASP A 63 -13.57 17.58 7.82
CA ASP A 63 -13.60 18.66 8.79
C ASP A 63 -12.25 19.37 8.96
N ASP A 64 -11.14 18.63 8.88
CA ASP A 64 -9.81 19.18 9.14
C ASP A 64 -8.77 18.85 8.06
N GLY A 65 -9.13 18.09 7.03
CA GLY A 65 -8.23 17.67 5.96
C GLY A 65 -7.15 16.68 6.40
N THR A 66 -7.29 16.06 7.57
CA THR A 66 -6.34 15.07 8.07
C THR A 66 -6.40 13.82 7.20
N LEU A 67 -5.25 13.32 6.73
CA LEU A 67 -5.19 12.07 5.98
C LEU A 67 -5.43 10.88 6.91
N LEU A 68 -6.50 10.13 6.61
CA LEU A 68 -6.89 8.92 7.33
C LEU A 68 -6.18 7.69 6.78
N ALA A 69 -6.12 7.57 5.46
CA ALA A 69 -5.58 6.40 4.78
C ALA A 69 -5.03 6.75 3.40
N ALA A 70 -4.18 5.87 2.88
CA ALA A 70 -3.70 5.94 1.50
C ALA A 70 -3.68 4.55 0.87
N ALA A 71 -3.97 4.49 -0.43
CA ALA A 71 -3.85 3.31 -1.27
C ALA A 71 -2.87 3.59 -2.41
N ILE A 72 -1.84 2.78 -2.50
CA ILE A 72 -0.81 2.87 -3.54
C ILE A 72 -0.99 1.67 -4.45
N TRP A 73 -1.33 1.92 -5.69
CA TRP A 73 -1.52 0.92 -6.73
C TRP A 73 -0.37 0.96 -7.72
N LEU A 74 0.32 -0.14 -7.85
CA LEU A 74 1.43 -0.30 -8.78
C LEU A 74 1.04 -1.30 -9.87
N PRO A 75 1.10 -0.92 -11.15
CA PRO A 75 0.77 -1.80 -12.26
C PRO A 75 1.77 -2.95 -12.38
N PRO A 76 1.42 -3.99 -13.15
CA PRO A 76 2.30 -5.13 -13.39
C PRO A 76 3.71 -4.73 -13.82
N GLY A 77 4.71 -5.42 -13.26
CA GLY A 77 6.14 -5.12 -13.47
C GLY A 77 6.68 -4.01 -12.56
N THR A 78 5.91 -2.96 -12.32
CA THR A 78 6.37 -1.81 -11.53
C THR A 78 6.67 -2.17 -10.07
N GLY A 79 5.92 -3.09 -9.49
CA GLY A 79 6.11 -3.54 -8.10
C GLY A 79 7.33 -4.45 -7.89
N THR A 80 7.83 -5.08 -8.94
CA THR A 80 8.95 -6.02 -8.91
C THR A 80 10.21 -5.47 -9.55
N ASP A 81 10.08 -4.48 -10.42
CA ASP A 81 11.20 -3.87 -11.11
C ASP A 81 12.04 -3.02 -10.15
N PRO A 82 13.36 -3.08 -10.26
CA PRO A 82 14.21 -2.20 -9.48
C PRO A 82 14.00 -0.74 -9.89
N PRO A 83 14.18 0.21 -8.96
CA PRO A 83 14.10 1.62 -9.27
C PRO A 83 15.07 1.99 -10.38
N GLY A 84 14.70 2.98 -11.19
CA GLY A 84 15.58 3.51 -12.21
C GLY A 84 16.95 3.92 -11.64
N PRO A 85 18.01 3.96 -12.47
CA PRO A 85 19.38 4.20 -12.00
C PRO A 85 19.52 5.49 -11.19
N HIS A 86 18.81 6.53 -11.57
CA HIS A 86 18.82 7.82 -10.89
C HIS A 86 18.24 7.71 -9.47
N LEU A 87 17.03 7.17 -9.32
CA LEU A 87 16.39 7.00 -8.01
C LEU A 87 17.20 6.07 -7.12
N ARG A 88 17.76 5.00 -7.68
CA ARG A 88 18.66 4.09 -6.95
C ARG A 88 19.88 4.79 -6.40
N SER A 89 20.51 5.66 -7.20
CA SER A 89 21.67 6.46 -6.77
C SER A 89 21.30 7.43 -5.65
N VAL A 90 20.14 8.07 -5.72
CA VAL A 90 19.67 8.97 -4.66
C VAL A 90 19.36 8.20 -3.39
N LEU A 91 18.63 7.09 -3.48
CA LEU A 91 18.31 6.24 -2.34
C LEU A 91 19.56 5.67 -1.65
N SER A 92 20.58 5.29 -2.41
CA SER A 92 21.84 4.77 -1.84
C SER A 92 22.62 5.81 -1.05
N ARG A 93 22.40 7.09 -1.29
CA ARG A 93 23.00 8.20 -0.49
C ARG A 93 22.20 8.47 0.78
N GLU A 94 20.88 8.29 0.72
CA GLU A 94 19.98 8.53 1.85
C GLU A 94 19.91 7.34 2.81
N LEU A 95 20.13 6.12 2.34
CA LEU A 95 20.13 4.92 3.17
C LEU A 95 21.55 4.56 3.61
N PRO A 96 21.82 4.42 4.91
CA PRO A 96 23.14 4.05 5.40
C PRO A 96 23.53 2.66 4.88
N THR A 97 24.79 2.52 4.49
CA THR A 97 25.38 1.23 4.08
C THR A 97 25.59 0.25 5.24
N GLY A 98 25.31 0.68 6.46
CA GLY A 98 25.42 -0.13 7.69
C GLY A 98 24.04 -0.59 8.13
N ARG A 99 23.72 -1.86 7.91
CA ARG A 99 22.51 -2.49 8.44
C ARG A 99 22.47 -2.39 9.96
N SER A 100 21.67 -1.49 10.49
CA SER A 100 21.12 -1.68 11.83
C SER A 100 19.99 -2.72 11.69
N ALA A 101 20.06 -3.80 12.46
CA ALA A 101 19.09 -4.89 12.48
C ALA A 101 17.66 -4.48 12.93
N ALA A 102 17.45 -3.20 13.18
CA ALA A 102 16.21 -2.61 13.69
C ALA A 102 15.45 -1.75 12.66
N GLU A 103 15.87 -1.73 11.38
CA GLU A 103 15.09 -0.99 10.38
C GLU A 103 13.86 -1.78 9.97
N PRO A 104 12.67 -1.21 10.18
CA PRO A 104 11.43 -1.87 9.78
C PRO A 104 11.41 -2.03 8.26
N ALA A 105 11.23 -3.26 7.84
CA ALA A 105 11.28 -3.72 6.46
C ALA A 105 10.12 -3.22 5.59
N PHE A 106 9.38 -2.22 6.04
CA PHE A 106 8.27 -1.64 5.29
C PHE A 106 8.75 -0.48 4.42
N CYS A 107 9.53 -0.80 3.43
CA CYS A 107 9.78 0.10 2.33
C CYS A 107 8.96 -0.37 1.13
N LEU A 108 8.40 0.57 0.39
CA LEU A 108 7.75 0.36 -0.90
C LEU A 108 8.49 -0.66 -1.79
N PRO A 109 7.89 -1.17 -2.85
CA PRO A 109 8.29 -2.34 -3.66
C PRO A 109 9.75 -2.45 -4.09
N GLN A 110 10.55 -1.48 -3.77
CA GLN A 110 11.96 -1.40 -4.16
C GLN A 110 12.93 -1.98 -3.13
N HIS A 111 12.43 -2.35 -1.97
CA HIS A 111 13.25 -3.13 -1.06
C HIS A 111 13.33 -4.56 -1.62
N PRO A 112 14.53 -5.13 -1.78
CA PRO A 112 14.68 -6.49 -2.31
C PRO A 112 13.82 -7.51 -1.56
N PHE A 113 13.42 -7.19 -0.33
CA PHE A 113 12.52 -7.97 0.49
C PHE A 113 11.07 -7.99 -0.02
N LEU A 114 10.50 -6.85 -0.42
CA LEU A 114 9.12 -6.83 -0.89
C LEU A 114 9.02 -7.53 -2.24
N SER A 115 9.98 -7.33 -3.13
CA SER A 115 10.06 -8.08 -4.38
C SER A 115 10.22 -9.58 -4.14
N THR A 116 11.03 -9.97 -3.15
CA THR A 116 11.19 -11.39 -2.77
C THR A 116 9.91 -11.96 -2.18
N VAL A 117 9.23 -11.22 -1.30
CA VAL A 117 7.97 -11.62 -0.68
C VAL A 117 6.87 -11.72 -1.72
N LEU A 118 6.72 -10.72 -2.58
CA LEU A 118 5.73 -10.73 -3.66
C LEU A 118 6.04 -11.84 -4.68
N THR A 119 7.31 -12.10 -4.95
CA THR A 119 7.73 -13.19 -5.83
C THR A 119 7.48 -14.57 -5.22
N ALA A 120 7.69 -14.73 -3.92
CA ALA A 120 7.48 -16.02 -3.23
C ALA A 120 6.02 -16.30 -2.89
N ALA A 121 5.23 -15.27 -2.65
CA ALA A 121 3.85 -15.36 -2.18
C ALA A 121 2.81 -14.87 -3.18
N GLY A 122 3.23 -14.28 -4.29
CA GLY A 122 2.37 -13.80 -5.37
C GLY A 122 1.73 -14.92 -6.18
N PRO A 123 0.81 -14.58 -7.07
CA PRO A 123 0.33 -15.50 -8.09
C PRO A 123 1.48 -15.96 -8.97
N ASP A 124 1.26 -17.05 -9.71
CA ASP A 124 2.26 -17.63 -10.60
C ASP A 124 2.97 -16.53 -11.41
N ARG A 125 4.31 -16.60 -11.46
CA ARG A 125 5.16 -15.58 -12.13
C ARG A 125 4.81 -15.33 -13.59
N SER A 126 4.05 -16.22 -14.19
CA SER A 126 3.56 -16.08 -15.56
C SER A 126 2.41 -15.09 -15.70
N THR A 127 1.71 -14.76 -14.61
CA THR A 127 0.54 -13.89 -14.64
C THR A 127 0.91 -12.51 -14.08
N PRO A 128 0.84 -11.45 -14.88
CA PRO A 128 1.08 -10.09 -14.40
C PRO A 128 0.02 -9.70 -13.38
N TYR A 129 0.43 -9.04 -12.30
CA TYR A 129 -0.47 -8.61 -11.23
C TYR A 129 -0.21 -7.17 -10.79
N TRP A 130 -1.27 -6.51 -10.35
CA TRP A 130 -1.21 -5.23 -9.69
C TRP A 130 -0.82 -5.41 -8.22
N THR A 131 -0.02 -4.51 -7.69
CA THR A 131 0.30 -4.47 -6.26
C THR A 131 -0.45 -3.32 -5.60
N LEU A 132 -1.25 -3.63 -4.59
CA LEU A 132 -1.88 -2.66 -3.70
C LEU A 132 -1.11 -2.61 -2.38
N ILE A 133 -0.70 -1.43 -1.96
CA ILE A 133 -0.22 -1.16 -0.61
C ILE A 133 -1.24 -0.24 0.05
N ALA A 134 -1.97 -0.78 1.01
CA ALA A 134 -2.95 -0.02 1.79
C ALA A 134 -2.36 0.31 3.16
N VAL A 135 -2.33 1.58 3.49
CA VAL A 135 -1.83 2.11 4.75
C VAL A 135 -2.85 3.04 5.38
N CYS A 136 -2.91 3.02 6.71
CA CYS A 136 -3.76 3.90 7.50
C CYS A 136 -3.04 4.33 8.77
N ALA A 137 -3.56 5.35 9.42
CA ALA A 137 -3.09 5.74 10.74
C ALA A 137 -3.33 4.57 11.72
N PRO A 138 -2.36 4.23 12.59
CA PRO A 138 -2.43 3.03 13.45
C PRO A 138 -3.63 3.02 14.39
N ASP A 139 -4.01 4.19 14.90
CA ASP A 139 -5.07 4.36 15.90
C ASP A 139 -6.40 4.81 15.29
N GLU A 140 -6.47 4.96 13.97
CA GLU A 140 -7.66 5.44 13.26
C GLU A 140 -8.56 4.26 12.86
N THR A 141 -9.54 3.97 13.71
CA THR A 141 -10.59 3.00 13.36
C THR A 141 -11.44 3.46 12.18
N GLU A 142 -11.60 4.77 12.00
CA GLU A 142 -12.34 5.41 10.92
C GLU A 142 -11.71 5.17 9.55
N ALA A 143 -10.37 5.08 9.49
CA ALA A 143 -9.65 4.81 8.24
C ALA A 143 -10.04 3.48 7.60
N TRP A 144 -10.62 2.57 8.39
CA TRP A 144 -11.09 1.26 7.96
C TRP A 144 -12.62 1.15 7.95
N ASP A 145 -13.33 2.27 8.07
CA ASP A 145 -14.75 2.30 7.75
C ASP A 145 -14.95 1.78 6.32
N ARG A 146 -15.96 0.95 6.15
CA ARG A 146 -16.21 0.28 4.88
C ARG A 146 -16.39 1.25 3.73
N THR A 147 -17.07 2.37 3.96
CA THR A 147 -17.32 3.38 2.93
C THR A 147 -16.04 4.09 2.52
N VAL A 148 -15.15 4.36 3.46
CA VAL A 148 -13.81 4.93 3.20
C VAL A 148 -12.96 3.96 2.40
N VAL A 149 -12.90 2.69 2.82
CA VAL A 149 -12.12 1.64 2.13
C VAL A 149 -12.66 1.42 0.72
N ASP A 150 -13.98 1.30 0.54
CA ASP A 150 -14.59 1.12 -0.77
C ASP A 150 -14.27 2.29 -1.71
N GLY A 151 -14.42 3.52 -1.24
CA GLY A 151 -14.09 4.72 -2.00
C GLY A 151 -12.61 4.79 -2.37
N LEU A 152 -11.74 4.52 -1.40
CA LEU A 152 -10.28 4.59 -1.55
C LEU A 152 -9.74 3.56 -2.56
N LEU A 153 -10.31 2.36 -2.57
CA LEU A 153 -9.82 1.28 -3.41
C LEU A 153 -10.53 1.21 -4.78
N ALA A 154 -11.73 1.76 -4.91
CA ALA A 154 -12.52 1.69 -6.14
C ALA A 154 -11.77 2.13 -7.43
N PRO A 155 -10.99 3.22 -7.44
CA PRO A 155 -10.29 3.62 -8.66
C PRO A 155 -9.28 2.59 -9.16
N GLY A 156 -8.47 2.04 -8.25
CA GLY A 156 -7.48 1.02 -8.60
C GLY A 156 -8.14 -0.31 -8.97
N LEU A 157 -9.21 -0.70 -8.28
CA LEU A 157 -9.97 -1.91 -8.61
C LEU A 157 -10.55 -1.83 -10.01
N ARG A 158 -11.10 -0.67 -10.42
CA ARG A 158 -11.57 -0.47 -11.80
C ARG A 158 -10.44 -0.64 -12.82
N ALA A 159 -9.23 -0.18 -12.53
CA ALA A 159 -8.08 -0.35 -13.43
C ALA A 159 -7.66 -1.84 -13.52
N VAL A 160 -7.70 -2.56 -12.41
CA VAL A 160 -7.45 -4.01 -12.37
C VAL A 160 -8.48 -4.78 -13.20
N ASP A 161 -9.77 -4.49 -12.99
CA ASP A 161 -10.86 -5.16 -13.69
C ASP A 161 -10.85 -4.86 -15.19
N ALA A 162 -10.58 -3.60 -15.57
CA ALA A 162 -10.49 -3.21 -16.98
C ALA A 162 -9.36 -3.92 -17.75
N GLN A 163 -8.37 -4.47 -17.04
CA GLN A 163 -7.26 -5.21 -17.62
C GLN A 163 -7.38 -6.73 -17.44
N ASP A 164 -8.48 -7.20 -16.89
CA ASP A 164 -8.67 -8.62 -16.50
C ASP A 164 -7.48 -9.15 -15.69
N ALA A 165 -6.97 -8.31 -14.80
CA ALA A 165 -5.73 -8.58 -14.08
C ALA A 165 -5.99 -9.08 -12.66
N THR A 166 -4.98 -9.72 -12.08
CA THR A 166 -4.93 -10.07 -10.67
C THR A 166 -4.39 -8.90 -9.84
N ALA A 167 -4.89 -8.71 -8.64
CA ALA A 167 -4.33 -7.79 -7.65
C ALA A 167 -3.83 -8.53 -6.42
N VAL A 168 -2.67 -8.13 -5.91
CA VAL A 168 -2.12 -8.58 -4.62
C VAL A 168 -2.10 -7.39 -3.68
N ALA A 169 -2.83 -7.48 -2.58
CA ALA A 169 -2.81 -6.46 -1.55
C ALA A 169 -1.82 -6.84 -0.45
N VAL A 170 -1.01 -5.85 -0.05
CA VAL A 170 -0.07 -5.92 1.07
C VAL A 170 -0.66 -5.09 2.21
N THR A 171 -0.89 -5.71 3.36
CA THR A 171 -1.43 -5.05 4.56
C THR A 171 -0.56 -5.33 5.78
N MET A 172 -0.64 -4.45 6.78
CA MET A 172 0.18 -4.56 8.00
C MET A 172 -0.37 -5.57 9.00
N SER A 173 -1.63 -5.97 8.88
CA SER A 173 -2.26 -6.91 9.81
C SER A 173 -3.24 -7.84 9.11
N ALA A 174 -3.48 -9.01 9.72
CA ALA A 174 -4.51 -9.94 9.26
C ALA A 174 -5.89 -9.28 9.20
N ARG A 175 -6.21 -8.46 10.22
CA ARG A 175 -7.49 -7.74 10.30
C ARG A 175 -7.73 -6.87 9.08
N HIS A 176 -6.70 -6.12 8.65
CA HIS A 176 -6.79 -5.29 7.44
C HIS A 176 -6.98 -6.14 6.18
N GLY A 177 -6.28 -7.27 6.09
CA GLY A 177 -6.50 -8.24 5.00
C GLY A 177 -7.93 -8.80 4.98
N ASP A 178 -8.49 -9.07 6.16
CA ASP A 178 -9.87 -9.56 6.28
C ASP A 178 -10.91 -8.51 5.87
N GLN A 179 -10.66 -7.25 6.13
CA GLN A 179 -11.53 -6.15 5.71
C GLN A 179 -11.62 -6.00 4.19
N LEU A 180 -10.62 -6.46 3.45
CA LEU A 180 -10.63 -6.46 1.98
C LEU A 180 -11.46 -7.61 1.36
N ARG A 181 -11.97 -8.54 2.17
CA ARG A 181 -12.72 -9.71 1.65
C ARG A 181 -13.97 -9.34 0.87
N HIS A 182 -14.68 -8.30 1.27
CA HIS A 182 -15.90 -7.87 0.57
C HIS A 182 -15.59 -7.28 -0.81
N LEU A 183 -14.35 -6.84 -1.05
CA LEU A 183 -13.85 -6.39 -2.35
C LEU A 183 -13.28 -7.53 -3.22
N GLY A 184 -13.44 -8.78 -2.78
CA GLY A 184 -13.02 -9.95 -3.55
C GLY A 184 -11.62 -10.48 -3.22
N PHE A 185 -10.89 -9.85 -2.30
CA PHE A 185 -9.60 -10.37 -1.86
C PHE A 185 -9.77 -11.65 -1.03
N ARG A 186 -8.93 -12.65 -1.26
CA ARG A 186 -8.98 -13.99 -0.66
C ARG A 186 -7.59 -14.51 -0.31
N GLY A 187 -7.56 -15.60 0.48
CA GLY A 187 -6.35 -16.35 0.78
C GLY A 187 -5.30 -15.55 1.55
N PRO A 188 -5.63 -14.91 2.70
CA PRO A 188 -4.64 -14.14 3.44
C PRO A 188 -3.47 -15.04 3.83
N ARG A 189 -2.25 -14.60 3.54
CA ARG A 189 -1.00 -15.29 3.86
C ARG A 189 -0.06 -14.33 4.56
N GLN A 190 0.51 -14.77 5.67
CA GLN A 190 1.54 -14.02 6.35
C GLN A 190 2.88 -14.24 5.64
N ALA A 191 3.57 -13.15 5.36
CA ALA A 191 4.92 -13.17 4.82
C ALA A 191 5.84 -12.42 5.77
N ARG A 192 6.94 -13.08 6.18
CA ARG A 192 7.94 -12.48 7.05
C ARG A 192 8.85 -11.59 6.21
N VAL A 193 8.96 -10.31 6.58
CA VAL A 193 9.79 -9.31 5.88
C VAL A 193 11.08 -8.98 6.62
N ALA A 194 11.10 -9.22 7.94
CA ALA A 194 12.29 -9.14 8.79
C ALA A 194 12.13 -10.10 9.96
N SER A 195 13.14 -10.17 10.84
CA SER A 195 13.11 -11.04 12.01
C SER A 195 11.90 -10.82 12.92
N ASP A 196 11.44 -9.57 13.00
CA ASP A 196 10.37 -9.07 13.88
C ASP A 196 9.19 -8.45 13.11
N ALA A 197 9.27 -8.37 11.79
CA ALA A 197 8.25 -7.75 10.96
C ALA A 197 7.61 -8.74 9.97
N SER A 198 6.28 -8.69 9.91
CA SER A 198 5.48 -9.47 8.98
C SER A 198 4.46 -8.58 8.27
N VAL A 199 4.14 -8.94 7.04
CA VAL A 199 3.04 -8.37 6.28
C VAL A 199 2.05 -9.46 5.93
N TRP A 200 0.84 -9.06 5.58
CA TRP A 200 -0.20 -9.96 5.12
C TRP A 200 -0.48 -9.71 3.65
N LEU A 201 -0.51 -10.77 2.89
CA LEU A 201 -0.80 -10.75 1.47
C LEU A 201 -2.15 -11.37 1.22
N THR A 202 -2.99 -10.70 0.45
CA THR A 202 -4.26 -11.23 -0.03
C THR A 202 -4.34 -11.04 -1.54
N THR A 203 -5.02 -11.95 -2.23
CA THR A 203 -5.11 -11.91 -3.70
C THR A 203 -6.56 -11.76 -4.13
N ARG A 204 -6.78 -10.93 -5.16
CA ARG A 204 -8.03 -10.77 -5.88
C ARG A 204 -7.79 -11.05 -7.35
N HIS A 205 -8.54 -11.99 -7.90
CA HIS A 205 -8.62 -12.18 -9.34
C HIS A 205 -9.68 -11.25 -9.92
N ALA A 206 -9.51 -10.83 -11.17
CA ALA A 206 -10.53 -10.06 -11.86
C ALA A 206 -11.90 -10.77 -11.75
N LEU A 207 -12.93 -9.98 -11.62
CA LEU A 207 -14.29 -10.50 -11.71
C LEU A 207 -14.51 -10.83 -13.18
N VAL A 208 -14.40 -12.10 -13.55
CA VAL A 208 -14.87 -12.57 -14.85
C VAL A 208 -16.37 -12.28 -14.88
N GLU A 209 -16.81 -11.25 -15.60
CA GLU A 209 -18.22 -11.12 -15.93
C GLU A 209 -18.60 -12.43 -16.60
N ALA A 210 -19.42 -13.22 -15.92
CA ALA A 210 -20.05 -14.38 -16.55
C ALA A 210 -20.82 -13.83 -17.74
N ALA A 211 -20.31 -14.07 -18.93
CA ALA A 211 -21.00 -13.74 -20.17
C ALA A 211 -22.35 -14.44 -20.12
N ALA A 212 -23.41 -13.63 -20.01
CA ALA A 212 -24.80 -14.08 -20.04
C ALA A 212 -25.24 -14.33 -21.46
#